data_d4f8aec57e0c318c2e4d4a05a5ec76a1
#
_entry.id   d4f8aec57e0c318c2e4d4a05a5ec76a1
#
_cell.length_a   1.000
_cell.length_b   1.000
_cell.length_c   1.000
_cell.angle_alpha   90.00
_cell.angle_beta   90.00
_cell.angle_gamma   90.00
#
_symmetry.space_group_name_H-M   'P 1'
#
loop_
_entity.id
_entity.type
_entity.pdbx_description
1 polymer ?
#
loop_
_entity_poly.entity_id
_entity_poly.type
_entity_poly.pdbx_seq_one_letter_code
_entity_poly.pdbx_strand_id
1 'polypeptide(L)'
;MLGAIGLDERQETAYRALVAAGAAELTDLAHRLALSEADAERVLRRLERQGLAARSSARPGRWVAAPPGVALGALLIQQRHELEQAEQASALLAEEYRAEASEPAVHDLVEVVTGAGAVAQRFHQLQLGAVSEVCALVTGKPIAVTGMENESEERATSRGVSYRVVVEREVLSTPFGILELSAALSRDEQCRVVDRVPTKLVVADGSLAMVPLTGRGEEPAALVVHASGLLESLMGLFEVVWREAMPLRLGEGGGGVREDGVGPDPTDLEILSLLLAGLTDASVAKQLDLGLRTVQRRVKGLMELTGVSTRLQLGWHAYERGWVARTEPV
;
A
#
# COMPACT_ATOMS: atom_id res chain seq x y z
N MET A 1 12.13 -0.41 21.31
CA MET A 1 12.34 0.87 20.60
C MET A 1 13.79 1.13 20.21
N LEU A 2 14.79 0.79 21.05
CA LEU A 2 16.20 1.05 20.77
C LEU A 2 16.90 -0.10 20.01
N GLY A 3 16.18 -1.12 19.57
CA GLY A 3 16.71 -2.23 18.77
C GLY A 3 17.36 -1.78 17.46
N ALA A 4 16.82 -0.74 16.83
CA ALA A 4 17.37 -0.16 15.59
C ALA A 4 18.80 0.42 15.74
N ILE A 5 19.25 0.67 16.98
CA ILE A 5 20.62 1.14 17.28
C ILE A 5 21.44 0.05 18.01
N GLY A 6 21.05 -1.22 17.86
CA GLY A 6 21.81 -2.38 18.35
C GLY A 6 21.64 -2.71 19.83
N LEU A 7 20.63 -2.19 20.52
CA LEU A 7 20.30 -2.60 21.88
C LEU A 7 19.26 -3.71 21.87
N ASP A 8 19.55 -4.82 22.54
CA ASP A 8 18.54 -5.83 22.83
C ASP A 8 17.55 -5.34 23.92
N GLU A 9 16.44 -6.03 24.08
CA GLU A 9 15.39 -5.66 25.03
C GLU A 9 15.89 -5.60 26.48
N ARG A 10 16.81 -6.46 26.88
CA ARG A 10 17.42 -6.48 28.21
C ARG A 10 18.35 -5.29 28.41
N GLN A 11 19.13 -4.94 27.41
CA GLN A 11 20.00 -3.77 27.40
C GLN A 11 19.18 -2.48 27.46
N GLU A 12 18.11 -2.37 26.68
CA GLU A 12 17.20 -1.22 26.72
C GLU A 12 16.58 -1.06 28.10
N THR A 13 16.07 -2.14 28.69
CA THR A 13 15.44 -2.12 30.02
C THR A 13 16.45 -1.73 31.10
N ALA A 14 17.65 -2.29 31.05
CA ALA A 14 18.71 -1.98 31.99
C ALA A 14 19.19 -0.52 31.88
N TYR A 15 19.35 -0.01 30.67
CA TYR A 15 19.72 1.38 30.44
C TYR A 15 18.64 2.34 30.96
N ARG A 16 17.37 2.08 30.69
CA ARG A 16 16.25 2.87 31.22
C ARG A 16 16.21 2.88 32.74
N ALA A 17 16.40 1.72 33.36
CA ALA A 17 16.46 1.62 34.82
C ALA A 17 17.63 2.41 35.43
N LEU A 18 18.79 2.38 34.76
CA LEU A 18 19.97 3.13 35.18
C LEU A 18 19.81 4.64 35.02
N VAL A 19 19.22 5.08 33.89
CA VAL A 19 18.87 6.50 33.66
C VAL A 19 17.92 7.01 34.73
N ALA A 20 16.89 6.25 35.06
CA ALA A 20 15.91 6.62 36.09
C ALA A 20 16.50 6.67 37.50
N ALA A 21 17.50 5.85 37.80
CA ALA A 21 18.16 5.80 39.11
C ALA A 21 19.29 6.84 39.26
N GLY A 22 19.80 7.38 38.16
CA GLY A 22 20.98 8.26 38.12
C GLY A 22 22.27 7.55 38.44
N ALA A 23 22.36 6.87 39.59
CA ALA A 23 23.45 5.98 39.98
C ALA A 23 22.93 4.86 40.88
N ALA A 24 23.28 3.60 40.55
CA ALA A 24 22.79 2.44 41.27
C ALA A 24 23.89 1.39 41.51
N GLU A 25 23.74 0.61 42.59
CA GLU A 25 24.58 -0.55 42.88
C GLU A 25 24.15 -1.74 42.01
N LEU A 26 25.04 -2.66 41.76
CA LEU A 26 24.78 -3.86 40.96
C LEU A 26 23.60 -4.66 41.51
N THR A 27 23.57 -4.86 42.84
CA THR A 27 22.51 -5.57 43.57
C THR A 27 21.15 -4.94 43.37
N ASP A 28 21.05 -3.58 43.46
CA ASP A 28 19.80 -2.84 43.28
C ASP A 28 19.27 -2.96 41.83
N LEU A 29 20.17 -2.90 40.87
CA LEU A 29 19.82 -3.05 39.44
C LEU A 29 19.40 -4.50 39.14
N ALA A 30 20.12 -5.50 39.66
CA ALA A 30 19.78 -6.91 39.52
C ALA A 30 18.36 -7.19 40.05
N HIS A 31 18.04 -6.67 41.22
CA HIS A 31 16.70 -6.80 41.81
C HIS A 31 15.62 -6.10 40.96
N ARG A 32 15.85 -4.87 40.50
CA ARG A 32 14.91 -4.11 39.65
C ARG A 32 14.65 -4.78 38.29
N LEU A 33 15.66 -5.44 37.75
CA LEU A 33 15.60 -6.11 36.46
C LEU A 33 15.13 -7.57 36.56
N ALA A 34 14.92 -8.08 37.79
CA ALA A 34 14.61 -9.47 38.06
C ALA A 34 15.68 -10.43 37.46
N LEU A 35 16.96 -10.03 37.55
CA LEU A 35 18.10 -10.77 37.03
C LEU A 35 19.02 -11.24 38.19
N SER A 36 19.84 -12.27 37.94
CA SER A 36 20.96 -12.53 38.80
C SER A 36 22.02 -11.42 38.73
N GLU A 37 22.81 -11.22 39.80
CA GLU A 37 23.89 -10.22 39.77
C GLU A 37 24.87 -10.45 38.62
N ALA A 38 25.19 -11.73 38.32
CA ALA A 38 26.06 -12.09 37.22
C ALA A 38 25.47 -11.71 35.84
N ASP A 39 24.15 -11.87 35.68
CA ASP A 39 23.44 -11.45 34.45
C ASP A 39 23.37 -9.95 34.31
N ALA A 40 23.03 -9.26 35.41
CA ALA A 40 22.99 -7.81 35.45
C ALA A 40 24.37 -7.21 35.14
N GLU A 41 25.44 -7.74 35.70
CA GLU A 41 26.79 -7.30 35.41
C GLU A 41 27.16 -7.54 33.93
N ARG A 42 26.78 -8.65 33.34
CA ARG A 42 27.00 -8.91 31.91
C ARG A 42 26.29 -7.88 31.02
N VAL A 43 25.05 -7.52 31.34
CA VAL A 43 24.30 -6.49 30.60
C VAL A 43 24.96 -5.14 30.78
N LEU A 44 25.31 -4.75 32.01
CA LEU A 44 25.96 -3.47 32.29
C LEU A 44 27.33 -3.33 31.60
N ARG A 45 28.12 -4.39 31.54
CA ARG A 45 29.39 -4.40 30.79
C ARG A 45 29.19 -4.28 29.29
N ARG A 46 28.07 -4.77 28.74
CA ARG A 46 27.72 -4.53 27.35
C ARG A 46 27.36 -3.06 27.11
N LEU A 47 26.53 -2.48 27.98
CA LEU A 47 26.21 -1.06 27.93
C LEU A 47 27.47 -0.17 28.09
N GLU A 48 28.41 -0.57 28.94
CA GLU A 48 29.69 0.14 29.09
C GLU A 48 30.51 0.13 27.79
N ARG A 49 30.60 -1.00 27.11
CA ARG A 49 31.30 -1.10 25.81
C ARG A 49 30.65 -0.25 24.72
N GLN A 50 29.34 -0.06 24.82
CA GLN A 50 28.58 0.81 23.90
C GLN A 50 28.58 2.30 24.34
N GLY A 51 29.27 2.62 25.44
CA GLY A 51 29.31 3.99 25.94
C GLY A 51 28.02 4.49 26.63
N LEU A 52 27.09 3.55 26.92
CA LEU A 52 25.80 3.88 27.54
C LEU A 52 25.85 3.85 29.08
N ALA A 53 26.79 3.16 29.67
CA ALA A 53 26.98 3.08 31.12
C ALA A 53 28.47 3.18 31.46
N ALA A 54 28.76 3.61 32.69
CA ALA A 54 30.11 3.64 33.23
C ALA A 54 30.09 3.34 34.73
N ARG A 55 31.23 2.91 35.27
CA ARG A 55 31.44 2.86 36.72
C ARG A 55 31.67 4.26 37.25
N SER A 56 30.96 4.62 38.32
CA SER A 56 31.08 5.95 38.91
C SER A 56 32.46 6.13 39.54
N SER A 57 33.21 7.16 39.13
CA SER A 57 34.45 7.57 39.78
C SER A 57 34.20 8.25 41.13
N ALA A 58 33.05 8.95 41.27
CA ALA A 58 32.66 9.69 42.48
C ALA A 58 32.07 8.76 43.59
N ARG A 59 31.54 7.60 43.21
CA ARG A 59 30.91 6.62 44.12
C ARG A 59 31.36 5.21 43.75
N PRO A 60 32.45 4.70 44.36
CA PRO A 60 32.96 3.35 44.06
C PRO A 60 31.88 2.29 44.26
N GLY A 61 31.81 1.34 43.30
CA GLY A 61 30.83 0.25 43.31
C GLY A 61 29.51 0.55 42.64
N ARG A 62 29.25 1.81 42.19
CA ARG A 62 28.03 2.19 41.53
C ARG A 62 28.20 2.34 40.01
N TRP A 63 27.16 2.01 39.29
CA TRP A 63 27.01 2.26 37.87
C TRP A 63 26.22 3.55 37.62
N VAL A 64 26.59 4.30 36.57
CA VAL A 64 25.93 5.53 36.13
C VAL A 64 25.59 5.40 34.65
N ALA A 65 24.44 5.93 34.24
CA ALA A 65 24.11 6.04 32.83
C ALA A 65 24.89 7.22 32.20
N ALA A 66 25.37 7.03 30.99
CA ALA A 66 25.76 8.15 30.16
C ALA A 66 24.54 8.98 29.76
N PRO A 67 24.68 10.30 29.57
CA PRO A 67 23.57 11.16 29.19
C PRO A 67 22.93 10.67 27.89
N PRO A 68 21.60 10.40 27.86
CA PRO A 68 20.94 9.78 26.70
C PRO A 68 21.14 10.54 25.38
N GLY A 69 21.07 11.87 25.41
CA GLY A 69 21.24 12.70 24.21
C GLY A 69 22.62 12.56 23.55
N VAL A 70 23.66 12.31 24.36
CA VAL A 70 25.03 12.16 23.85
C VAL A 70 25.29 10.71 23.44
N ALA A 71 24.98 9.77 24.34
CA ALA A 71 25.33 8.36 24.11
C ALA A 71 24.50 7.69 23.01
N LEU A 72 23.18 7.93 23.01
CA LEU A 72 22.31 7.43 21.94
C LEU A 72 22.55 8.17 20.63
N GLY A 73 22.90 9.48 20.68
CA GLY A 73 23.29 10.23 19.49
C GLY A 73 24.52 9.64 18.79
N ALA A 74 25.53 9.24 19.55
CA ALA A 74 26.74 8.59 19.00
C ALA A 74 26.41 7.25 18.31
N LEU A 75 25.57 6.43 18.93
CA LEU A 75 25.12 5.14 18.33
C LEU A 75 24.30 5.35 17.07
N LEU A 76 23.44 6.38 17.02
CA LEU A 76 22.68 6.73 15.82
C LEU A 76 23.56 7.15 14.66
N ILE A 77 24.61 7.95 14.94
CA ILE A 77 25.60 8.38 13.92
C ILE A 77 26.35 7.14 13.39
N GLN A 78 26.80 6.27 14.28
CA GLN A 78 27.49 5.04 13.90
C GLN A 78 26.60 4.15 13.02
N GLN A 79 25.34 3.94 13.40
CA GLN A 79 24.41 3.11 12.64
C GLN A 79 24.11 3.69 11.25
N ARG A 80 24.01 5.02 11.13
CA ARG A 80 23.86 5.67 9.83
C ARG A 80 25.06 5.41 8.94
N HIS A 81 26.27 5.53 9.50
CA HIS A 81 27.50 5.28 8.73
C HIS A 81 27.59 3.82 8.27
N GLU A 82 27.21 2.86 9.12
CA GLU A 82 27.17 1.43 8.75
C GLU A 82 26.16 1.17 7.62
N LEU A 83 24.98 1.84 7.66
CA LEU A 83 23.99 1.77 6.58
C LEU A 83 24.50 2.38 5.28
N GLU A 84 25.16 3.54 5.32
CA GLU A 84 25.77 4.17 4.14
C GLU A 84 26.84 3.27 3.50
N GLN A 85 27.64 2.58 4.32
CA GLN A 85 28.63 1.61 3.81
C GLN A 85 27.95 0.39 3.19
N ALA A 86 26.86 -0.10 3.79
CA ALA A 86 26.09 -1.21 3.24
C ALA A 86 25.42 -0.83 1.91
N GLU A 87 24.90 0.39 1.78
CA GLU A 87 24.35 0.93 0.52
C GLU A 87 25.43 1.01 -0.57
N GLN A 88 26.61 1.51 -0.25
CA GLN A 88 27.74 1.55 -1.19
C GLN A 88 28.19 0.15 -1.62
N ALA A 89 28.28 -0.79 -0.67
CA ALA A 89 28.63 -2.17 -0.98
C ALA A 89 27.56 -2.84 -1.86
N SER A 90 26.29 -2.56 -1.61
CA SER A 90 25.18 -3.06 -2.43
C SER A 90 25.25 -2.50 -3.86
N ALA A 91 25.58 -1.22 -4.02
CA ALA A 91 25.74 -0.59 -5.33
C ALA A 91 26.91 -1.22 -6.11
N LEU A 92 28.04 -1.46 -5.46
CA LEU A 92 29.20 -2.11 -6.09
C LEU A 92 28.89 -3.55 -6.50
N LEU A 93 28.22 -4.32 -5.65
CA LEU A 93 27.77 -5.69 -5.99
C LEU A 93 26.79 -5.69 -7.17
N ALA A 94 25.92 -4.70 -7.24
CA ALA A 94 25.02 -4.55 -8.39
C ALA A 94 25.76 -4.18 -9.68
N GLU A 95 26.86 -3.44 -9.60
CA GLU A 95 27.76 -3.16 -10.74
C GLU A 95 28.57 -4.37 -11.16
N GLU A 96 29.12 -5.11 -10.20
CA GLU A 96 29.85 -6.36 -10.44
C GLU A 96 28.92 -7.40 -11.10
N TYR A 97 27.71 -7.57 -10.60
CA TYR A 97 26.70 -8.46 -11.19
C TYR A 97 26.37 -8.07 -12.65
N ARG A 98 26.25 -6.77 -12.92
CA ARG A 98 26.01 -6.26 -14.28
C ARG A 98 27.24 -6.38 -15.20
N ALA A 99 28.45 -6.28 -14.65
CA ALA A 99 29.71 -6.39 -15.42
C ALA A 99 30.07 -7.84 -15.77
N GLU A 100 29.77 -8.79 -14.88
CA GLU A 100 29.92 -10.24 -15.15
C GLU A 100 28.89 -10.77 -16.15
N ALA A 101 27.70 -10.16 -16.21
CA ALA A 101 26.74 -10.34 -17.29
C ALA A 101 27.26 -9.64 -18.56
N SER A 102 28.30 -10.21 -19.18
CA SER A 102 28.90 -9.74 -20.43
C SER A 102 27.87 -9.71 -21.55
N GLU A 103 27.45 -8.50 -21.97
CA GLU A 103 26.26 -8.09 -22.72
C GLU A 103 24.99 -8.31 -21.90
N PRO A 104 24.10 -7.31 -21.73
CA PRO A 104 22.76 -7.56 -21.23
C PRO A 104 22.07 -8.49 -22.23
N ALA A 105 22.25 -9.77 -22.00
CA ALA A 105 21.52 -10.77 -22.78
C ALA A 105 20.06 -10.42 -22.59
N VAL A 106 19.27 -10.50 -23.64
CA VAL A 106 17.82 -10.29 -23.61
C VAL A 106 17.18 -11.13 -22.47
N HIS A 107 17.88 -12.17 -22.02
CA HIS A 107 17.53 -13.02 -20.87
C HIS A 107 17.59 -12.32 -19.50
N ASP A 108 18.43 -11.28 -19.33
CA ASP A 108 18.56 -10.58 -18.03
C ASP A 108 17.47 -9.53 -17.83
N LEU A 109 16.76 -9.18 -18.90
CA LEU A 109 15.62 -8.26 -18.84
C LEU A 109 14.35 -8.91 -18.30
N VAL A 110 14.34 -10.26 -18.24
CA VAL A 110 13.16 -11.03 -17.88
C VAL A 110 13.56 -12.26 -17.07
N GLU A 111 13.05 -12.36 -15.84
CA GLU A 111 13.27 -13.50 -14.94
C GLU A 111 11.96 -14.30 -14.80
N VAL A 112 12.04 -15.62 -14.90
CA VAL A 112 10.90 -16.51 -14.61
C VAL A 112 11.04 -17.06 -13.20
N VAL A 113 10.06 -16.78 -12.35
CA VAL A 113 10.00 -17.25 -10.97
C VAL A 113 8.89 -18.30 -10.86
N THR A 114 9.22 -19.49 -10.35
CA THR A 114 8.30 -20.62 -10.22
C THR A 114 8.12 -21.03 -8.75
N GLY A 115 6.92 -21.48 -8.41
CA GLY A 115 6.55 -21.88 -7.05
C GLY A 115 5.95 -20.75 -6.21
N ALA A 116 4.88 -21.07 -5.46
CA ALA A 116 4.11 -20.07 -4.69
C ALA A 116 4.98 -19.27 -3.71
N GLY A 117 5.90 -19.94 -3.01
CA GLY A 117 6.79 -19.28 -2.05
C GLY A 117 7.77 -18.30 -2.71
N ALA A 118 8.37 -18.68 -3.85
CA ALA A 118 9.29 -17.81 -4.58
C ALA A 118 8.56 -16.61 -5.22
N VAL A 119 7.37 -16.84 -5.78
CA VAL A 119 6.50 -15.77 -6.32
C VAL A 119 6.11 -14.79 -5.21
N ALA A 120 5.67 -15.28 -4.04
CA ALA A 120 5.33 -14.45 -2.90
C ALA A 120 6.54 -13.64 -2.41
N GLN A 121 7.71 -14.27 -2.26
CA GLN A 121 8.94 -13.59 -1.85
C GLN A 121 9.33 -12.48 -2.82
N ARG A 122 9.27 -12.74 -4.13
CA ARG A 122 9.62 -11.74 -5.15
C ARG A 122 8.63 -10.57 -5.15
N PHE A 123 7.34 -10.86 -4.97
CA PHE A 123 6.30 -9.84 -4.82
C PHE A 123 6.55 -8.94 -3.60
N HIS A 124 6.90 -9.51 -2.45
CA HIS A 124 7.26 -8.74 -1.26
C HIS A 124 8.53 -7.90 -1.47
N GLN A 125 9.58 -8.47 -2.11
CA GLN A 125 10.81 -7.74 -2.42
C GLN A 125 10.55 -6.53 -3.34
N LEU A 126 9.70 -6.68 -4.36
CA LEU A 126 9.32 -5.60 -5.26
C LEU A 126 8.68 -4.44 -4.48
N GLN A 127 7.71 -4.71 -3.61
CA GLN A 127 7.05 -3.68 -2.82
C GLN A 127 7.98 -3.04 -1.78
N LEU A 128 8.80 -3.85 -1.09
CA LEU A 128 9.75 -3.33 -0.10
C LEU A 128 10.86 -2.50 -0.74
N GLY A 129 11.23 -2.79 -1.99
CA GLY A 129 12.20 -2.03 -2.76
C GLY A 129 11.65 -0.75 -3.38
N ALA A 130 10.34 -0.58 -3.44
CA ALA A 130 9.72 0.63 -3.97
C ALA A 130 10.06 1.87 -3.12
N VAL A 131 10.39 2.96 -3.80
CA VAL A 131 10.81 4.24 -3.21
C VAL A 131 9.75 5.32 -3.41
N SER A 132 9.06 5.34 -4.54
CA SER A 132 8.12 6.40 -4.92
C SER A 132 6.70 5.90 -5.15
N GLU A 133 6.53 4.88 -5.97
CA GLU A 133 5.20 4.45 -6.42
C GLU A 133 5.12 2.95 -6.69
N VAL A 134 3.96 2.38 -6.37
CA VAL A 134 3.53 1.04 -6.81
C VAL A 134 2.23 1.14 -7.59
N CYS A 135 2.24 0.63 -8.82
CA CYS A 135 1.06 0.54 -9.69
C CYS A 135 0.60 -0.91 -9.77
N ALA A 136 -0.69 -1.19 -9.54
CA ALA A 136 -1.21 -2.55 -9.58
C ALA A 136 -2.52 -2.69 -10.36
N LEU A 137 -2.61 -3.74 -11.16
CA LEU A 137 -3.84 -4.27 -11.75
C LEU A 137 -4.22 -5.56 -11.00
N VAL A 138 -5.36 -5.57 -10.34
CA VAL A 138 -5.76 -6.63 -9.41
C VAL A 138 -7.05 -7.29 -9.88
N THR A 139 -7.05 -8.61 -10.05
CA THR A 139 -8.25 -9.42 -10.27
C THR A 139 -8.74 -9.98 -8.94
N GLY A 140 -10.02 -10.36 -8.86
CA GLY A 140 -10.66 -10.82 -7.62
C GLY A 140 -10.07 -12.07 -6.95
N LYS A 141 -9.03 -12.71 -7.52
CA LYS A 141 -8.43 -13.95 -6.97
C LYS A 141 -6.93 -13.77 -6.77
N PRO A 142 -6.41 -13.95 -5.54
CA PRO A 142 -4.98 -13.92 -5.29
C PRO A 142 -4.28 -15.09 -6.02
N ILE A 143 -3.01 -14.89 -6.41
CA ILE A 143 -2.18 -15.93 -7.02
C ILE A 143 -1.27 -16.57 -5.96
N ALA A 144 -0.63 -15.76 -5.12
CA ALA A 144 0.32 -16.23 -4.12
C ALA A 144 0.20 -15.49 -2.77
N VAL A 145 -0.30 -14.25 -2.77
CA VAL A 145 -0.44 -13.41 -1.55
C VAL A 145 -1.83 -12.80 -1.55
N THR A 146 -2.52 -12.85 -0.42
CA THR A 146 -3.78 -12.14 -0.19
C THR A 146 -3.49 -10.72 0.29
N GLY A 147 -4.40 -9.77 0.05
CA GLY A 147 -4.22 -8.39 0.51
C GLY A 147 -4.04 -8.26 2.03
N MET A 148 -4.74 -9.11 2.83
CA MET A 148 -4.59 -9.11 4.30
C MET A 148 -3.23 -9.64 4.78
N GLU A 149 -2.54 -10.45 3.98
CA GLU A 149 -1.20 -10.98 4.29
C GLU A 149 -0.09 -10.09 3.73
N ASN A 150 -0.44 -8.96 3.09
CA ASN A 150 0.50 -8.08 2.42
C ASN A 150 1.08 -7.01 3.36
N GLU A 151 1.81 -7.44 4.40
CA GLU A 151 2.51 -6.52 5.30
C GLU A 151 3.51 -5.59 4.57
N SER A 152 3.98 -5.98 3.39
CA SER A 152 4.93 -5.18 2.61
C SER A 152 4.30 -3.90 2.06
N GLU A 153 3.02 -3.93 1.71
CA GLU A 153 2.23 -2.76 1.30
C GLU A 153 2.10 -1.75 2.43
N GLU A 154 1.74 -2.21 3.64
CA GLU A 154 1.64 -1.35 4.81
C GLU A 154 2.99 -0.71 5.17
N ARG A 155 4.07 -1.47 5.08
CA ARG A 155 5.43 -0.96 5.31
C ARG A 155 5.86 0.03 4.24
N ALA A 156 5.51 -0.19 2.97
CA ALA A 156 5.84 0.72 1.88
C ALA A 156 5.05 2.03 2.00
N THR A 157 3.73 1.97 2.23
CA THR A 157 2.89 3.16 2.44
C THR A 157 3.33 3.96 3.67
N SER A 158 3.75 3.31 4.75
CA SER A 158 4.30 4.00 5.94
C SER A 158 5.60 4.76 5.68
N ARG A 159 6.34 4.40 4.61
CA ARG A 159 7.53 5.13 4.13
C ARG A 159 7.20 6.26 3.15
N GLY A 160 5.93 6.43 2.78
CA GLY A 160 5.47 7.44 1.85
C GLY A 160 5.40 6.98 0.39
N VAL A 161 5.52 5.68 0.12
CA VAL A 161 5.30 5.12 -1.21
C VAL A 161 3.83 5.24 -1.58
N SER A 162 3.54 5.84 -2.75
CA SER A 162 2.17 5.97 -3.25
C SER A 162 1.71 4.68 -3.93
N TYR A 163 0.44 4.34 -3.77
CA TYR A 163 -0.18 3.20 -4.44
C TYR A 163 -1.28 3.64 -5.38
N ARG A 164 -1.21 3.17 -6.64
CA ARG A 164 -2.27 3.29 -7.64
C ARG A 164 -2.78 1.89 -8.00
N VAL A 165 -3.98 1.56 -7.58
CA VAL A 165 -4.54 0.22 -7.70
C VAL A 165 -5.81 0.24 -8.53
N VAL A 166 -5.88 -0.57 -9.58
CA VAL A 166 -7.11 -0.83 -10.33
C VAL A 166 -7.60 -2.24 -10.03
N VAL A 167 -8.83 -2.37 -9.58
CA VAL A 167 -9.46 -3.66 -9.27
C VAL A 167 -10.58 -3.99 -10.24
N GLU A 168 -10.85 -5.28 -10.47
CA GLU A 168 -12.05 -5.72 -11.15
C GLU A 168 -13.29 -5.47 -10.29
N ARG A 169 -14.41 -5.15 -10.94
CA ARG A 169 -15.71 -4.93 -10.29
C ARG A 169 -16.17 -6.13 -9.44
N GLU A 170 -15.79 -7.34 -9.81
CA GLU A 170 -16.07 -8.56 -9.02
C GLU A 170 -15.55 -8.46 -7.58
N VAL A 171 -14.45 -7.74 -7.35
CA VAL A 171 -13.88 -7.52 -6.00
C VAL A 171 -14.87 -6.79 -5.08
N LEU A 172 -15.63 -5.83 -5.61
CA LEU A 172 -16.67 -5.10 -4.86
C LEU A 172 -17.89 -5.97 -4.49
N SER A 173 -18.02 -7.14 -5.10
CA SER A 173 -19.11 -8.08 -4.83
C SER A 173 -18.81 -9.01 -3.66
N THR A 174 -17.59 -8.97 -3.10
CA THR A 174 -17.16 -9.83 -2.00
C THR A 174 -16.94 -9.04 -0.71
N PRO A 175 -17.41 -9.53 0.46
CA PRO A 175 -17.15 -8.85 1.74
C PRO A 175 -15.65 -8.65 2.02
N PHE A 176 -14.84 -9.62 1.60
CA PHE A 176 -13.39 -9.59 1.76
C PHE A 176 -12.76 -8.49 0.90
N GLY A 177 -13.12 -8.39 -0.38
CA GLY A 177 -12.62 -7.33 -1.26
C GLY A 177 -13.01 -5.93 -0.81
N ILE A 178 -14.23 -5.76 -0.28
CA ILE A 178 -14.66 -4.49 0.31
C ILE A 178 -13.80 -4.12 1.53
N LEU A 179 -13.47 -5.10 2.38
CA LEU A 179 -12.63 -4.88 3.55
C LEU A 179 -11.21 -4.47 3.16
N GLU A 180 -10.60 -5.17 2.20
CA GLU A 180 -9.26 -4.85 1.67
C GLU A 180 -9.22 -3.44 1.05
N LEU A 181 -10.19 -3.11 0.20
CA LEU A 181 -10.28 -1.79 -0.42
C LEU A 181 -10.54 -0.68 0.60
N SER A 182 -11.35 -0.95 1.63
CA SER A 182 -11.56 0.02 2.71
C SER A 182 -10.28 0.29 3.48
N ALA A 183 -9.47 -0.73 3.74
CA ALA A 183 -8.17 -0.60 4.38
C ALA A 183 -7.18 0.18 3.49
N ALA A 184 -7.11 -0.12 2.19
CA ALA A 184 -6.26 0.57 1.22
C ALA A 184 -6.62 2.07 1.12
N LEU A 185 -7.91 2.38 0.95
CA LEU A 185 -8.40 3.77 0.90
C LEU A 185 -8.18 4.53 2.23
N SER A 186 -8.19 3.83 3.38
CA SER A 186 -7.88 4.44 4.69
C SER A 186 -6.39 4.78 4.85
N ARG A 187 -5.52 4.20 4.01
CA ARG A 187 -4.09 4.50 3.91
C ARG A 187 -3.76 5.51 2.81
N ASP A 188 -4.78 6.24 2.30
CA ASP A 188 -4.67 7.21 1.20
C ASP A 188 -4.20 6.60 -0.14
N GLU A 189 -4.39 5.29 -0.33
CA GLU A 189 -4.12 4.65 -1.61
C GLU A 189 -5.16 5.05 -2.65
N GLN A 190 -4.73 5.30 -3.88
CA GLN A 190 -5.61 5.64 -4.98
C GLN A 190 -6.17 4.35 -5.60
N CYS A 191 -7.39 4.00 -5.25
CA CYS A 191 -8.08 2.83 -5.80
C CYS A 191 -9.08 3.24 -6.88
N ARG A 192 -9.10 2.48 -7.97
CA ARG A 192 -10.07 2.60 -9.05
C ARG A 192 -10.67 1.24 -9.39
N VAL A 193 -11.83 1.23 -10.04
CA VAL A 193 -12.53 0.02 -10.49
C VAL A 193 -12.78 0.04 -11.97
N VAL A 194 -12.67 -1.13 -12.59
CA VAL A 194 -13.02 -1.37 -14.00
C VAL A 194 -13.80 -2.68 -14.09
N ASP A 195 -14.61 -2.85 -15.13
CA ASP A 195 -15.40 -4.08 -15.28
C ASP A 195 -14.51 -5.32 -15.41
N ARG A 196 -13.38 -5.20 -16.12
CA ARG A 196 -12.42 -6.28 -16.31
C ARG A 196 -11.00 -5.76 -16.43
N VAL A 197 -10.10 -6.39 -15.69
CA VAL A 197 -8.66 -6.14 -15.76
C VAL A 197 -8.05 -7.11 -16.78
N PRO A 198 -7.25 -6.65 -17.76
CA PRO A 198 -6.71 -7.50 -18.84
C PRO A 198 -5.74 -8.57 -18.33
N THR A 199 -4.94 -8.23 -17.31
CA THR A 199 -4.01 -9.13 -16.65
C THR A 199 -3.69 -8.58 -15.25
N LYS A 200 -3.26 -9.46 -14.34
CA LYS A 200 -2.61 -9.01 -13.12
C LYS A 200 -1.25 -8.41 -13.47
N LEU A 201 -0.93 -7.30 -12.82
CA LEU A 201 0.32 -6.59 -13.00
C LEU A 201 0.65 -5.85 -11.72
N VAL A 202 1.91 -5.86 -11.33
CA VAL A 202 2.44 -4.95 -10.30
C VAL A 202 3.70 -4.33 -10.84
N VAL A 203 3.85 -3.03 -10.73
CA VAL A 203 5.04 -2.28 -11.17
C VAL A 203 5.50 -1.39 -10.04
N ALA A 204 6.78 -1.43 -9.71
CA ALA A 204 7.42 -0.55 -8.74
C ALA A 204 8.30 0.47 -9.46
N ASP A 205 8.10 1.76 -9.15
CA ASP A 205 8.89 2.92 -9.60
C ASP A 205 9.12 2.98 -11.13
N GLY A 206 8.25 2.33 -11.93
CA GLY A 206 8.45 2.20 -13.37
C GLY A 206 9.76 1.50 -13.77
N SER A 207 10.38 0.77 -12.85
CA SER A 207 11.70 0.13 -13.05
C SER A 207 11.66 -1.40 -12.96
N LEU A 208 10.66 -1.96 -12.30
CA LEU A 208 10.48 -3.40 -12.12
C LEU A 208 9.00 -3.75 -12.18
N ALA A 209 8.65 -4.75 -12.99
CA ALA A 209 7.28 -5.26 -13.05
C ALA A 209 7.23 -6.76 -12.74
N MET A 210 6.07 -7.20 -12.29
CA MET A 210 5.75 -8.61 -12.08
C MET A 210 4.40 -8.95 -12.69
N VAL A 211 4.36 -10.00 -13.53
CA VAL A 211 3.17 -10.48 -14.23
C VAL A 211 3.05 -11.98 -14.02
N PRO A 212 1.87 -12.53 -13.67
CA PRO A 212 1.69 -13.98 -13.60
C PRO A 212 1.80 -14.63 -14.98
N LEU A 213 2.44 -15.80 -15.02
CA LEU A 213 2.58 -16.62 -16.25
C LEU A 213 1.58 -17.76 -16.31
N THR A 214 1.14 -18.28 -15.15
CA THR A 214 0.30 -19.47 -15.07
C THR A 214 -1.16 -19.13 -14.84
N GLY A 215 -2.04 -19.95 -15.43
CA GLY A 215 -3.47 -19.90 -15.23
C GLY A 215 -3.92 -20.51 -13.90
N ARG A 216 -5.24 -20.65 -13.75
CA ARG A 216 -5.83 -21.23 -12.54
C ARG A 216 -5.53 -22.73 -12.43
N GLY A 217 -5.06 -23.16 -11.25
CA GLY A 217 -4.87 -24.57 -10.93
C GLY A 217 -3.51 -25.15 -11.32
N GLU A 218 -2.64 -24.35 -11.91
CA GLU A 218 -1.25 -24.71 -12.18
C GLU A 218 -0.34 -24.22 -11.05
N GLU A 219 0.87 -24.74 -10.98
CA GLU A 219 1.88 -24.24 -10.04
C GLU A 219 2.13 -22.75 -10.32
N PRO A 220 2.04 -21.87 -9.29
CA PRO A 220 2.23 -20.45 -9.49
C PRO A 220 3.58 -20.11 -10.11
N ALA A 221 3.55 -19.36 -11.21
CA ALA A 221 4.73 -18.82 -11.83
C ALA A 221 4.49 -17.36 -12.24
N ALA A 222 5.53 -16.56 -12.21
CA ALA A 222 5.50 -15.15 -12.57
C ALA A 222 6.71 -14.75 -13.40
N LEU A 223 6.51 -13.77 -14.25
CA LEU A 223 7.54 -13.07 -14.99
C LEU A 223 7.91 -11.82 -14.23
N VAL A 224 9.19 -11.65 -13.92
CA VAL A 224 9.75 -10.38 -13.42
C VAL A 224 10.41 -9.69 -14.60
N VAL A 225 10.03 -8.43 -14.84
CA VAL A 225 10.48 -7.64 -16.00
C VAL A 225 11.24 -6.43 -15.49
N HIS A 226 12.51 -6.35 -15.87
CA HIS A 226 13.39 -5.24 -15.58
C HIS A 226 13.25 -4.11 -16.62
N ALA A 227 13.94 -3.00 -16.42
CA ALA A 227 13.92 -1.82 -17.29
C ALA A 227 14.16 -2.21 -18.76
N SER A 228 13.12 -2.09 -19.59
CA SER A 228 13.09 -2.55 -20.98
C SER A 228 11.87 -2.00 -21.71
N GLY A 229 11.82 -2.11 -23.04
CA GLY A 229 10.63 -1.78 -23.82
C GLY A 229 9.40 -2.60 -23.47
N LEU A 230 9.58 -3.82 -22.91
CA LEU A 230 8.47 -4.62 -22.39
C LEU A 230 7.89 -3.96 -21.12
N LEU A 231 8.74 -3.46 -20.21
CA LEU A 231 8.30 -2.76 -19.03
C LEU A 231 7.54 -1.47 -19.40
N GLU A 232 8.05 -0.71 -20.37
CA GLU A 232 7.36 0.49 -20.88
C GLU A 232 5.96 0.14 -21.45
N SER A 233 5.84 -0.99 -22.15
CA SER A 233 4.57 -1.48 -22.67
C SER A 233 3.61 -1.87 -21.55
N LEU A 234 4.08 -2.51 -20.47
CA LEU A 234 3.29 -2.87 -19.30
C LEU A 234 2.82 -1.62 -18.53
N MET A 235 3.69 -0.61 -18.40
CA MET A 235 3.30 0.69 -17.83
C MET A 235 2.27 1.39 -18.71
N GLY A 236 2.45 1.36 -20.04
CA GLY A 236 1.47 1.89 -20.99
C GLY A 236 0.10 1.22 -20.84
N LEU A 237 0.08 -0.12 -20.67
CA LEU A 237 -1.14 -0.88 -20.39
C LEU A 237 -1.80 -0.42 -19.08
N PHE A 238 -1.01 -0.27 -18.01
CA PHE A 238 -1.53 0.22 -16.74
C PHE A 238 -2.16 1.61 -16.89
N GLU A 239 -1.50 2.54 -17.56
CA GLU A 239 -1.99 3.91 -17.74
C GLU A 239 -3.28 3.98 -18.60
N VAL A 240 -3.44 3.09 -19.56
CA VAL A 240 -4.70 2.98 -20.34
C VAL A 240 -5.83 2.54 -19.41
N VAL A 241 -5.63 1.44 -18.68
CA VAL A 241 -6.63 0.90 -17.76
C VAL A 241 -6.94 1.91 -16.64
N TRP A 242 -5.91 2.58 -16.11
CA TRP A 242 -6.08 3.61 -15.08
C TRP A 242 -6.97 4.76 -15.51
N ARG A 243 -6.83 5.24 -16.75
CA ARG A 243 -7.65 6.35 -17.28
C ARG A 243 -9.11 5.94 -17.48
N GLU A 244 -9.37 4.69 -17.84
CA GLU A 244 -10.72 4.16 -18.06
C GLU A 244 -11.42 3.80 -16.75
N ALA A 245 -10.64 3.48 -15.70
CA ALA A 245 -11.15 3.01 -14.43
C ALA A 245 -11.81 4.14 -13.61
N MET A 246 -12.91 3.81 -12.92
CA MET A 246 -13.67 4.72 -12.05
C MET A 246 -13.01 4.82 -10.67
N PRO A 247 -12.77 6.03 -10.13
CA PRO A 247 -12.23 6.17 -8.78
C PRO A 247 -13.13 5.55 -7.72
N LEU A 248 -12.52 5.04 -6.66
CA LEU A 248 -13.21 4.54 -5.47
C LEU A 248 -12.98 5.48 -4.29
N ARG A 249 -13.99 5.60 -3.42
CA ARG A 249 -13.91 6.34 -2.14
C ARG A 249 -14.59 5.59 -1.02
N LEU A 250 -14.22 5.94 0.22
CA LEU A 250 -14.95 5.50 1.40
C LEU A 250 -16.31 6.20 1.45
N GLY A 251 -17.36 5.43 1.70
CA GLY A 251 -18.70 5.98 1.91
C GLY A 251 -18.79 6.76 3.23
N GLU A 252 -19.58 7.82 3.25
CA GLU A 252 -19.82 8.60 4.47
C GLU A 252 -20.45 7.74 5.58
N GLY A 253 -19.97 7.91 6.81
CA GLY A 253 -20.51 7.19 7.99
C GLY A 253 -20.14 5.72 8.11
N GLY A 254 -19.05 5.24 7.48
CA GLY A 254 -18.63 3.84 7.56
C GLY A 254 -19.38 2.90 6.61
N GLY A 255 -20.05 3.44 5.61
CA GLY A 255 -20.93 2.72 4.65
C GLY A 255 -20.18 2.01 3.50
N GLY A 256 -18.98 1.46 3.73
CA GLY A 256 -18.27 0.66 2.72
C GLY A 256 -17.58 1.49 1.63
N VAL A 257 -17.11 0.81 0.58
CA VAL A 257 -16.46 1.42 -0.59
C VAL A 257 -17.52 1.80 -1.63
N ARG A 258 -17.41 3.00 -2.19
CA ARG A 258 -18.28 3.50 -3.27
C ARG A 258 -17.43 3.96 -4.45
N GLU A 259 -17.97 3.78 -5.65
CA GLU A 259 -17.40 4.40 -6.85
C GLU A 259 -17.56 5.92 -6.73
N ASP A 260 -16.44 6.64 -6.81
CA ASP A 260 -16.41 8.10 -6.92
C ASP A 260 -16.66 8.45 -8.39
N GLY A 261 -17.72 7.96 -8.87
CA GLY A 261 -18.07 8.20 -10.24
C GLY A 261 -19.06 9.34 -10.25
N VAL A 262 -18.75 10.24 -11.07
CA VAL A 262 -19.56 10.85 -12.06
C VAL A 262 -20.62 9.85 -12.60
N GLY A 263 -21.30 9.18 -11.71
CA GLY A 263 -22.49 8.40 -11.97
C GLY A 263 -23.69 9.16 -11.43
N PRO A 264 -24.89 8.89 -11.95
CA PRO A 264 -26.12 9.44 -11.40
C PRO A 264 -26.24 9.03 -9.93
N ASP A 265 -26.48 9.98 -9.04
CA ASP A 265 -26.88 9.66 -7.67
C ASP A 265 -28.27 8.98 -7.65
N PRO A 266 -28.71 8.40 -6.52
CA PRO A 266 -30.04 7.76 -6.47
C PRO A 266 -31.16 8.66 -6.96
N THR A 267 -31.15 9.95 -6.66
CA THR A 267 -32.12 10.94 -7.15
C THR A 267 -32.03 11.12 -8.66
N ASP A 268 -30.82 11.10 -9.22
CA ASP A 268 -30.62 11.18 -10.67
C ASP A 268 -31.17 9.93 -11.39
N LEU A 269 -31.00 8.74 -10.78
CA LEU A 269 -31.56 7.49 -11.30
C LEU A 269 -33.10 7.50 -11.25
N GLU A 270 -33.69 8.02 -10.18
CA GLU A 270 -35.13 8.21 -10.09
C GLU A 270 -35.64 9.21 -11.15
N ILE A 271 -34.97 10.35 -11.33
CA ILE A 271 -35.27 11.32 -12.37
C ILE A 271 -35.20 10.67 -13.75
N LEU A 272 -34.14 9.94 -14.08
CA LEU A 272 -33.96 9.23 -15.33
C LEU A 272 -35.09 8.21 -15.58
N SER A 273 -35.39 7.38 -14.57
CA SER A 273 -36.45 6.36 -14.66
C SER A 273 -37.81 6.97 -14.96
N LEU A 274 -38.16 8.08 -14.29
CA LEU A 274 -39.44 8.77 -14.49
C LEU A 274 -39.52 9.47 -15.85
N LEU A 275 -38.40 10.08 -16.30
CA LEU A 275 -38.32 10.70 -17.63
C LEU A 275 -38.47 9.64 -18.75
N LEU A 276 -37.82 8.46 -18.59
CA LEU A 276 -37.93 7.35 -19.53
C LEU A 276 -39.31 6.70 -19.51
N ALA A 277 -40.02 6.77 -18.39
CA ALA A 277 -41.45 6.41 -18.32
C ALA A 277 -42.38 7.44 -18.96
N GLY A 278 -41.84 8.51 -19.53
CA GLY A 278 -42.59 9.52 -20.31
C GLY A 278 -43.10 10.71 -19.50
N LEU A 279 -42.66 10.88 -18.24
CA LEU A 279 -43.05 12.03 -17.44
C LEU A 279 -42.32 13.29 -17.90
N THR A 280 -42.97 14.47 -17.77
CA THR A 280 -42.35 15.76 -18.00
C THR A 280 -41.49 16.18 -16.80
N ASP A 281 -40.51 17.09 -17.01
CA ASP A 281 -39.67 17.63 -15.92
C ASP A 281 -40.52 18.16 -14.73
N ALA A 282 -41.67 18.82 -15.08
CA ALA A 282 -42.59 19.34 -14.06
C ALA A 282 -43.31 18.25 -13.26
N SER A 283 -43.66 17.15 -13.92
CA SER A 283 -44.28 15.99 -13.28
C SER A 283 -43.27 15.27 -12.40
N VAL A 284 -42.03 15.10 -12.87
CA VAL A 284 -40.92 14.51 -12.08
C VAL A 284 -40.64 15.37 -10.86
N ALA A 285 -40.52 16.68 -11.03
CA ALA A 285 -40.30 17.62 -9.94
C ALA A 285 -41.38 17.50 -8.84
N LYS A 286 -42.65 17.41 -9.24
CA LYS A 286 -43.78 17.24 -8.32
C LYS A 286 -43.74 15.86 -7.60
N GLN A 287 -43.38 14.80 -8.33
CA GLN A 287 -43.38 13.44 -7.78
C GLN A 287 -42.25 13.19 -6.77
N LEU A 288 -41.09 13.82 -7.02
CA LEU A 288 -39.91 13.68 -6.16
C LEU A 288 -39.78 14.80 -5.10
N ASP A 289 -40.77 15.70 -5.01
CA ASP A 289 -40.75 16.88 -4.14
C ASP A 289 -39.52 17.78 -4.36
N LEU A 290 -39.16 17.97 -5.65
CA LEU A 290 -38.00 18.76 -6.07
C LEU A 290 -38.46 20.04 -6.81
N GLY A 291 -37.59 21.05 -6.82
CA GLY A 291 -37.83 22.21 -7.68
C GLY A 291 -37.60 21.86 -9.16
N LEU A 292 -38.46 22.39 -10.07
CA LEU A 292 -38.30 22.21 -11.53
C LEU A 292 -36.89 22.55 -12.03
N ARG A 293 -36.30 23.65 -11.52
CA ARG A 293 -34.92 24.06 -11.86
C ARG A 293 -33.87 23.03 -11.39
N THR A 294 -34.15 22.35 -10.29
CA THR A 294 -33.26 21.29 -9.76
C THR A 294 -33.24 20.09 -10.69
N VAL A 295 -34.42 19.61 -11.13
CA VAL A 295 -34.55 18.52 -12.10
C VAL A 295 -33.83 18.87 -13.40
N GLN A 296 -34.07 20.06 -13.95
CA GLN A 296 -33.44 20.52 -15.20
C GLN A 296 -31.90 20.61 -15.08
N ARG A 297 -31.39 21.13 -13.96
CA ARG A 297 -29.94 21.20 -13.69
C ARG A 297 -29.33 19.80 -13.59
N ARG A 298 -29.99 18.87 -12.92
CA ARG A 298 -29.51 17.47 -12.76
C ARG A 298 -29.48 16.76 -14.12
N VAL A 299 -30.55 16.89 -14.93
CA VAL A 299 -30.58 16.32 -16.29
C VAL A 299 -29.45 16.91 -17.16
N LYS A 300 -29.22 18.23 -17.07
CA LYS A 300 -28.10 18.86 -17.77
C LYS A 300 -26.75 18.32 -17.30
N GLY A 301 -26.55 18.17 -15.99
CA GLY A 301 -25.35 17.56 -15.42
C GLY A 301 -25.12 16.12 -15.93
N LEU A 302 -26.18 15.29 -16.01
CA LEU A 302 -26.13 13.96 -16.58
C LEU A 302 -25.76 13.94 -18.06
N MET A 303 -26.25 14.91 -18.82
CA MET A 303 -25.87 15.06 -20.24
C MET A 303 -24.40 15.47 -20.39
N GLU A 304 -23.93 16.41 -19.58
CA GLU A 304 -22.51 16.81 -19.53
C GLU A 304 -21.62 15.63 -19.14
N LEU A 305 -22.05 14.85 -18.16
CA LEU A 305 -21.42 13.65 -17.67
C LEU A 305 -21.23 12.58 -18.75
N THR A 306 -22.25 12.36 -19.55
CA THR A 306 -22.24 11.35 -20.62
C THR A 306 -21.67 11.88 -21.94
N GLY A 307 -21.38 13.19 -22.02
CA GLY A 307 -20.88 13.82 -23.23
C GLY A 307 -21.92 13.91 -24.34
N VAL A 308 -23.24 13.81 -24.01
CA VAL A 308 -24.31 13.84 -24.98
C VAL A 308 -24.98 15.20 -25.07
N SER A 309 -25.55 15.52 -26.25
CA SER A 309 -26.20 16.80 -26.51
C SER A 309 -27.72 16.76 -26.48
N THR A 310 -28.33 15.57 -26.43
CA THR A 310 -29.79 15.41 -26.42
C THR A 310 -30.24 14.45 -25.30
N ARG A 311 -31.47 14.63 -24.80
CA ARG A 311 -32.09 13.77 -23.81
C ARG A 311 -32.31 12.34 -24.31
N LEU A 312 -32.55 12.19 -25.62
CA LEU A 312 -32.70 10.86 -26.22
C LEU A 312 -31.39 10.08 -26.17
N GLN A 313 -30.25 10.73 -26.46
CA GLN A 313 -28.93 10.15 -26.30
C GLN A 313 -28.63 9.82 -24.83
N LEU A 314 -29.02 10.68 -23.88
CA LEU A 314 -28.88 10.42 -22.44
C LEU A 314 -29.66 9.15 -22.05
N GLY A 315 -30.90 8.98 -22.53
CA GLY A 315 -31.69 7.78 -22.28
C GLY A 315 -31.03 6.49 -22.81
N TRP A 316 -30.46 6.57 -24.03
CA TRP A 316 -29.70 5.45 -24.62
C TRP A 316 -28.46 5.10 -23.78
N HIS A 317 -27.65 6.08 -23.41
CA HIS A 317 -26.47 5.88 -22.56
C HIS A 317 -26.82 5.38 -21.17
N ALA A 318 -27.91 5.84 -20.58
CA ALA A 318 -28.39 5.35 -19.29
C ALA A 318 -28.73 3.86 -19.35
N TYR A 319 -29.31 3.41 -20.46
CA TYR A 319 -29.61 2.00 -20.69
C TYR A 319 -28.33 1.17 -20.94
N GLU A 320 -27.43 1.61 -21.82
CA GLU A 320 -26.16 0.92 -22.10
C GLU A 320 -25.28 0.75 -20.85
N ARG A 321 -25.31 1.73 -19.96
CA ARG A 321 -24.54 1.71 -18.70
C ARG A 321 -25.26 1.01 -17.53
N GLY A 322 -26.46 0.46 -17.77
CA GLY A 322 -27.24 -0.21 -16.74
C GLY A 322 -27.78 0.70 -15.63
N TRP A 323 -27.81 2.02 -15.87
CA TRP A 323 -28.36 2.99 -14.91
C TRP A 323 -29.87 2.85 -14.75
N VAL A 324 -30.53 2.37 -15.79
CA VAL A 324 -31.97 2.08 -15.81
C VAL A 324 -32.24 0.71 -16.40
N ALA A 325 -33.09 -0.07 -15.75
CA ALA A 325 -33.55 -1.35 -16.26
C ALA A 325 -34.79 -1.17 -17.14
N ARG A 326 -34.96 -2.04 -18.12
CA ARG A 326 -36.21 -2.10 -18.89
C ARG A 326 -37.30 -2.64 -17.95
N THR A 327 -38.23 -1.79 -17.55
CA THR A 327 -39.47 -2.27 -16.92
C THR A 327 -40.24 -2.97 -18.03
N GLU A 328 -40.40 -4.30 -17.97
CA GLU A 328 -41.31 -5.00 -18.88
C GLU A 328 -42.70 -4.45 -18.61
N PRO A 329 -43.43 -4.02 -19.68
CA PRO A 329 -44.83 -3.68 -19.51
C PRO A 329 -45.62 -4.94 -19.11
N VAL A 330 -46.34 -4.83 -17.98
CA VAL A 330 -47.32 -5.81 -17.55
C VAL A 330 -48.46 -5.85 -18.54
#